data_cce75d017976630cd70257d531b0e453
#
_entry.id   cce75d017976630cd70257d531b0e453
#
_cell.length_a   1.000
_cell.length_b   1.000
_cell.length_c   1.000
_cell.angle_alpha   90.00
_cell.angle_beta   90.00
_cell.angle_gamma   90.00
#
_symmetry.space_group_name_H-M   'P 1'
#
loop_
_entity.id
_entity.type
_entity.pdbx_description
1 polymer ?
#
loop_
_entity_poly.entity_id
_entity_poly.type
_entity_poly.pdbx_seq_one_letter_code
_entity_poly.pdbx_strand_id
1 'polypeptide(L)'
;PVVGEYDDPVTQSQYAMTIPICKDGNVIIYGASGSGKTTFITTIIYSLLEGHSPEEINIYILDFGSEILRVFEKAPHVGEVLLSYENEKINNLFKILYSEIEKRKKLFVEFGGDYNSYIKNSGSTIEALLIIINNITAFTEAYEELSDKLAYLIRECTKYGIYFVTTVPNINGIRYKLAENFKYVYSLQLNDNSEYVSILGQTDGVIPAKYKGRGIFKV
;
A
#
# COMPACT_ATOMS: atom_id res chain seq x y z
N PRO A 1 -9.84 5.93 -1.87
CA PRO A 1 -9.44 7.32 -2.10
C PRO A 1 -9.33 7.65 -3.58
N VAL A 2 -9.62 8.92 -3.92
CA VAL A 2 -9.35 9.49 -5.25
C VAL A 2 -7.87 9.90 -5.29
N VAL A 3 -7.16 9.52 -6.36
CA VAL A 3 -5.71 9.76 -6.47
C VAL A 3 -5.31 10.46 -7.76
N GLY A 4 -6.25 10.74 -8.63
CA GLY A 4 -6.02 11.38 -9.92
C GLY A 4 -7.16 11.15 -10.89
N GLU A 5 -6.84 11.22 -12.16
CA GLU A 5 -7.75 10.94 -13.27
C GLU A 5 -7.13 9.87 -14.18
N TYR A 6 -7.96 9.05 -14.81
CA TYR A 6 -7.53 8.15 -15.85
C TYR A 6 -8.29 8.41 -17.15
N ASP A 7 -7.58 8.26 -18.26
CA ASP A 7 -8.14 8.36 -19.59
C ASP A 7 -8.64 6.96 -20.01
N ASP A 8 -9.89 6.87 -20.43
CA ASP A 8 -10.43 5.68 -21.07
C ASP A 8 -10.46 5.90 -22.61
N PRO A 9 -9.54 5.26 -23.35
CA PRO A 9 -9.48 5.45 -24.80
C PRO A 9 -10.69 4.86 -25.53
N VAL A 10 -11.42 3.92 -24.92
CA VAL A 10 -12.60 3.29 -25.55
C VAL A 10 -13.79 4.25 -25.54
N THR A 11 -14.02 4.89 -24.40
CA THR A 11 -15.13 5.86 -24.25
C THR A 11 -14.73 7.29 -24.58
N GLN A 12 -13.43 7.56 -24.82
CA GLN A 12 -12.84 8.89 -25.04
C GLN A 12 -13.20 9.86 -23.90
N SER A 13 -13.22 9.36 -22.68
CA SER A 13 -13.65 10.10 -21.48
C SER A 13 -12.57 10.01 -20.39
N GLN A 14 -12.59 11.01 -19.50
CA GLN A 14 -11.75 11.05 -18.31
C GLN A 14 -12.60 10.76 -17.07
N TYR A 15 -12.09 9.93 -16.19
CA TYR A 15 -12.75 9.54 -14.96
C TYR A 15 -11.83 9.74 -13.76
N ALA A 16 -12.44 10.02 -12.61
CA ALA A 16 -11.71 10.05 -11.34
C ALA A 16 -11.10 8.66 -11.06
N MET A 17 -9.78 8.63 -10.88
CA MET A 17 -9.07 7.42 -10.52
C MET A 17 -9.19 7.15 -9.03
N THR A 18 -9.87 6.08 -8.67
CA THR A 18 -10.02 5.64 -7.27
C THR A 18 -9.21 4.38 -7.01
N ILE A 19 -8.51 4.35 -5.88
CA ILE A 19 -7.83 3.14 -5.40
C ILE A 19 -8.67 2.50 -4.30
N PRO A 20 -8.97 1.19 -4.38
CA PRO A 20 -9.74 0.48 -3.36
C PRO A 20 -8.88 0.12 -2.14
N ILE A 21 -8.36 1.13 -1.43
CA ILE A 21 -7.59 0.96 -0.19
C ILE A 21 -8.49 0.35 0.89
N CYS A 22 -7.94 -0.57 1.68
CA CYS A 22 -8.62 -1.23 2.80
C CYS A 22 -9.92 -1.96 2.41
N LYS A 23 -10.00 -2.48 1.18
CA LYS A 23 -11.13 -3.30 0.73
C LYS A 23 -10.78 -4.79 0.72
N ASP A 24 -10.00 -5.22 -0.26
CA ASP A 24 -9.80 -6.64 -0.53
C ASP A 24 -8.39 -6.98 -1.05
N GLY A 25 -7.43 -6.09 -0.89
CA GLY A 25 -6.06 -6.35 -1.34
C GLY A 25 -5.06 -5.26 -1.04
N ASN A 26 -3.81 -5.64 -1.15
CA ASN A 26 -2.66 -4.77 -1.00
C ASN A 26 -2.35 -4.03 -2.31
N VAL A 27 -1.66 -2.91 -2.22
CA VAL A 27 -1.32 -2.03 -3.33
C VAL A 27 0.19 -1.92 -3.49
N ILE A 28 0.69 -2.09 -4.71
CA ILE A 28 2.09 -1.85 -5.08
C ILE A 28 2.19 -0.79 -6.16
N ILE A 29 3.12 0.13 -6.01
CA ILE A 29 3.36 1.25 -6.90
C ILE A 29 4.80 1.19 -7.39
N TYR A 30 4.98 0.83 -8.64
CA TYR A 30 6.27 0.84 -9.32
C TYR A 30 6.59 2.21 -9.91
N GLY A 31 7.87 2.54 -9.99
CA GLY A 31 8.30 3.75 -10.70
C GLY A 31 9.75 4.12 -10.40
N ALA A 32 10.45 4.62 -11.40
CA ALA A 32 11.82 5.09 -11.29
C ALA A 32 11.96 6.26 -10.29
N SER A 33 13.18 6.61 -9.95
CA SER A 33 13.44 7.80 -9.12
C SER A 33 12.87 9.05 -9.80
N GLY A 34 12.21 9.91 -9.03
CA GLY A 34 11.59 11.12 -9.56
C GLY A 34 10.26 10.94 -10.29
N SER A 35 9.74 9.72 -10.49
CA SER A 35 8.48 9.46 -11.20
C SER A 35 7.22 9.95 -10.48
N GLY A 36 7.30 10.28 -9.20
CA GLY A 36 6.17 10.78 -8.40
C GLY A 36 5.61 9.79 -7.38
N LYS A 37 6.29 8.67 -7.09
CA LYS A 37 5.83 7.66 -6.11
C LYS A 37 5.46 8.24 -4.75
N THR A 38 6.34 9.06 -4.17
CA THR A 38 6.07 9.69 -2.86
C THR A 38 4.89 10.65 -2.92
N THR A 39 4.75 11.41 -4.01
CA THR A 39 3.59 12.28 -4.26
C THR A 39 2.30 11.44 -4.33
N PHE A 40 2.36 10.29 -4.99
CA PHE A 40 1.21 9.39 -5.10
C PHE A 40 0.78 8.85 -3.72
N ILE A 41 1.75 8.40 -2.89
CA ILE A 41 1.48 8.03 -1.49
C ILE A 41 0.89 9.21 -0.70
N THR A 42 1.45 10.40 -0.84
CA THR A 42 0.95 11.62 -0.19
C THR A 42 -0.51 11.87 -0.55
N THR A 43 -0.87 11.72 -1.83
CA THR A 43 -2.25 11.86 -2.31
C THR A 43 -3.18 10.80 -1.70
N ILE A 44 -2.72 9.54 -1.61
CA ILE A 44 -3.48 8.47 -0.94
C ILE A 44 -3.76 8.85 0.51
N ILE A 45 -2.72 9.22 1.28
CA ILE A 45 -2.86 9.58 2.69
C ILE A 45 -3.85 10.76 2.83
N TYR A 46 -3.64 11.83 2.07
CA TYR A 46 -4.51 13.02 2.11
C TYR A 46 -5.97 12.68 1.86
N SER A 47 -6.24 11.92 0.81
CA SER A 47 -7.59 11.49 0.46
C SER A 47 -8.25 10.59 1.53
N LEU A 48 -7.45 9.80 2.27
CA LEU A 48 -7.95 9.02 3.40
C LEU A 48 -8.26 9.88 4.61
N LEU A 49 -7.37 10.85 4.93
CA LEU A 49 -7.59 11.79 6.03
C LEU A 49 -8.84 12.65 5.86
N GLU A 50 -9.18 13.00 4.61
CA GLU A 50 -10.37 13.80 4.29
C GLU A 50 -11.65 12.95 4.25
N GLY A 51 -11.55 11.68 3.88
CA GLY A 51 -12.71 10.83 3.60
C GLY A 51 -13.13 9.88 4.72
N HIS A 52 -12.31 9.72 5.77
CA HIS A 52 -12.54 8.75 6.84
C HIS A 52 -12.25 9.37 8.22
N SER A 53 -12.75 8.72 9.26
CA SER A 53 -12.38 9.07 10.64
C SER A 53 -11.26 8.15 11.17
N PRO A 54 -10.56 8.54 12.25
CA PRO A 54 -9.56 7.67 12.88
C PRO A 54 -10.13 6.35 13.43
N GLU A 55 -11.43 6.30 13.74
CA GLU A 55 -12.11 5.07 14.16
C GLU A 55 -12.37 4.11 13.00
N GLU A 56 -12.28 4.58 11.76
CA GLU A 56 -12.45 3.77 10.55
C GLU A 56 -11.12 3.26 10.01
N ILE A 57 -10.05 4.08 10.08
CA ILE A 57 -8.74 3.73 9.55
C ILE A 57 -7.59 4.33 10.37
N ASN A 58 -6.62 3.49 10.71
CA ASN A 58 -5.35 3.88 11.29
C ASN A 58 -4.19 3.59 10.33
N ILE A 59 -3.25 4.52 10.24
CA ILE A 59 -2.14 4.47 9.28
C ILE A 59 -0.81 4.43 10.03
N TYR A 60 0.05 3.48 9.65
CA TYR A 60 1.46 3.44 10.05
C TYR A 60 2.32 3.62 8.80
N ILE A 61 3.33 4.48 8.89
CA ILE A 61 4.18 4.83 7.74
C ILE A 61 5.61 4.44 8.03
N LEU A 62 6.22 3.60 7.19
CA LEU A 62 7.65 3.32 7.17
C LEU A 62 8.25 4.08 5.98
N ASP A 63 8.92 5.21 6.25
CA ASP A 63 9.52 6.03 5.21
C ASP A 63 11.02 5.72 5.05
N PHE A 64 11.31 4.87 4.07
CA PHE A 64 12.65 4.49 3.64
C PHE A 64 13.11 5.26 2.39
N GLY A 65 12.40 6.34 2.08
CA GLY A 65 12.67 7.20 0.92
C GLY A 65 13.28 8.54 1.33
N SER A 66 12.46 9.56 1.31
CA SER A 66 12.89 10.95 1.44
C SER A 66 12.55 11.61 2.78
N GLU A 67 12.01 10.87 3.73
CA GLU A 67 11.52 11.35 5.04
C GLU A 67 10.43 12.45 4.96
N ILE A 68 9.91 12.71 3.77
CA ILE A 68 8.88 13.75 3.54
C ILE A 68 7.56 13.37 4.22
N LEU A 69 7.28 12.08 4.38
CA LEU A 69 6.04 11.60 4.97
C LEU A 69 5.91 11.91 6.47
N ARG A 70 6.98 12.40 7.12
CA ARG A 70 6.91 12.94 8.50
C ARG A 70 5.92 14.08 8.66
N VAL A 71 5.56 14.77 7.60
CA VAL A 71 4.52 15.82 7.63
C VAL A 71 3.19 15.29 8.19
N PHE A 72 2.94 14.00 8.06
CA PHE A 72 1.71 13.35 8.55
C PHE A 72 1.78 12.85 10.00
N GLU A 73 2.93 12.98 10.69
CA GLU A 73 3.13 12.45 12.05
C GLU A 73 2.09 12.95 13.08
N LYS A 74 1.55 14.14 12.85
CA LYS A 74 0.54 14.75 13.75
C LYS A 74 -0.90 14.54 13.29
N ALA A 75 -1.12 13.84 12.19
CA ALA A 75 -2.48 13.57 11.72
C ALA A 75 -3.16 12.54 12.63
N PRO A 76 -4.44 12.73 13.00
CA PRO A 76 -5.11 11.89 14.00
C PRO A 76 -5.27 10.42 13.57
N HIS A 77 -5.21 10.12 12.27
CA HIS A 77 -5.25 8.77 11.74
C HIS A 77 -3.89 8.07 11.77
N VAL A 78 -2.79 8.82 11.96
CA VAL A 78 -1.43 8.28 11.87
C VAL A 78 -0.94 7.90 13.24
N GLY A 79 -0.78 6.59 13.46
CA GLY A 79 -0.24 6.07 14.71
C GLY A 79 1.24 6.41 14.88
N GLU A 80 2.03 6.21 13.82
CA GLU A 80 3.45 6.57 13.83
C GLU A 80 4.02 6.68 12.41
N VAL A 81 5.02 7.56 12.23
CA VAL A 81 5.89 7.60 11.06
C VAL A 81 7.29 7.14 11.49
N LEU A 82 7.75 6.03 10.92
CA LEU A 82 9.00 5.39 11.27
C LEU A 82 10.03 5.57 10.16
N LEU A 83 11.23 5.97 10.56
CA LEU A 83 12.34 6.20 9.65
C LEU A 83 13.31 5.01 9.66
N SER A 84 14.13 4.89 8.62
CA SER A 84 15.01 3.74 8.39
C SER A 84 15.98 3.39 9.53
N TYR A 85 16.30 4.34 10.40
CA TYR A 85 17.23 4.17 11.53
C TYR A 85 16.53 3.92 12.87
N GLU A 86 15.20 3.87 12.94
CA GLU A 86 14.43 3.69 14.17
C GLU A 86 14.15 2.20 14.47
N ASN A 87 15.23 1.40 14.60
CA ASN A 87 15.18 -0.05 14.71
C ASN A 87 14.21 -0.58 15.77
N GLU A 88 14.21 0.02 16.97
CA GLU A 88 13.36 -0.43 18.08
C GLU A 88 11.88 -0.23 17.75
N LYS A 89 11.53 0.92 17.18
CA LYS A 89 10.16 1.24 16.80
C LYS A 89 9.65 0.34 15.68
N ILE A 90 10.48 0.10 14.67
CA ILE A 90 10.14 -0.81 13.55
C ILE A 90 9.88 -2.23 14.09
N ASN A 91 10.77 -2.75 14.95
CA ASN A 91 10.57 -4.05 15.58
C ASN A 91 9.30 -4.09 16.45
N ASN A 92 8.97 -3.00 17.16
CA ASN A 92 7.77 -2.91 17.95
C ASN A 92 6.51 -2.86 17.06
N LEU A 93 6.52 -2.16 15.94
CA LEU A 93 5.41 -2.18 14.99
C LEU A 93 5.12 -3.62 14.52
N PHE A 94 6.13 -4.40 14.17
CA PHE A 94 5.93 -5.81 13.79
C PHE A 94 5.31 -6.63 14.92
N LYS A 95 5.72 -6.43 16.19
CA LYS A 95 5.09 -7.10 17.34
C LYS A 95 3.62 -6.69 17.49
N ILE A 96 3.32 -5.40 17.31
CA ILE A 96 1.94 -4.88 17.37
C ILE A 96 1.09 -5.55 16.28
N LEU A 97 1.56 -5.60 15.03
CA LEU A 97 0.84 -6.22 13.92
C LEU A 97 0.56 -7.72 14.17
N TYR A 98 1.53 -8.48 14.66
CA TYR A 98 1.33 -9.88 15.02
C TYR A 98 0.31 -10.05 16.16
N SER A 99 0.42 -9.24 17.20
CA SER A 99 -0.52 -9.25 18.31
C SER A 99 -1.95 -8.91 17.86
N GLU A 100 -2.07 -7.93 16.97
CA GLU A 100 -3.37 -7.51 16.44
C GLU A 100 -4.00 -8.59 15.55
N ILE A 101 -3.21 -9.29 14.73
CA ILE A 101 -3.69 -10.45 13.97
C ILE A 101 -4.24 -11.53 14.90
N GLU A 102 -3.52 -11.88 15.97
CA GLU A 102 -3.96 -12.93 16.92
C GLU A 102 -5.23 -12.50 17.69
N LYS A 103 -5.35 -11.24 18.03
CA LYS A 103 -6.56 -10.66 18.64
C LYS A 103 -7.74 -10.72 17.67
N ARG A 104 -7.56 -10.29 16.41
CA ARG A 104 -8.61 -10.28 15.38
C ARG A 104 -9.01 -11.69 14.95
N LYS A 105 -8.08 -12.64 14.88
CA LYS A 105 -8.40 -14.06 14.67
C LYS A 105 -9.43 -14.55 15.68
N LYS A 106 -9.19 -14.31 16.98
CA LYS A 106 -10.12 -14.71 18.03
C LYS A 106 -11.46 -14.00 17.94
N LEU A 107 -11.41 -12.68 17.68
CA LEU A 107 -12.61 -11.85 17.60
C LEU A 107 -13.51 -12.24 16.42
N PHE A 108 -12.94 -12.58 15.27
CA PHE A 108 -13.70 -12.83 14.04
C PHE A 108 -14.27 -14.25 13.91
N VAL A 109 -13.81 -15.19 14.73
CA VAL A 109 -14.21 -16.61 14.63
C VAL A 109 -15.74 -16.80 14.59
N GLU A 110 -16.47 -16.13 15.47
CA GLU A 110 -17.92 -16.25 15.59
C GLU A 110 -18.70 -15.49 14.50
N PHE A 111 -18.01 -14.65 13.71
CA PHE A 111 -18.61 -13.74 12.72
C PHE A 111 -18.25 -14.09 11.27
N GLY A 112 -17.66 -15.26 11.01
CA GLY A 112 -17.29 -15.70 9.67
C GLY A 112 -15.78 -15.77 9.41
N GLY A 113 -14.96 -15.37 10.39
CA GLY A 113 -13.51 -15.58 10.40
C GLY A 113 -12.68 -14.57 9.62
N ASP A 114 -13.29 -13.50 9.08
CA ASP A 114 -12.61 -12.42 8.37
C ASP A 114 -13.20 -11.05 8.71
N TYR A 115 -12.44 -10.00 8.37
CA TYR A 115 -12.77 -8.59 8.67
C TYR A 115 -14.12 -8.16 8.07
N ASN A 116 -14.36 -8.45 6.81
CA ASN A 116 -15.59 -8.02 6.13
C ASN A 116 -16.83 -8.71 6.71
N SER A 117 -16.71 -10.00 7.01
CA SER A 117 -17.75 -10.77 7.68
C SER A 117 -18.01 -10.26 9.09
N TYR A 118 -16.96 -9.90 9.83
CA TYR A 118 -17.10 -9.29 11.15
C TYR A 118 -17.87 -7.96 11.09
N ILE A 119 -17.45 -7.02 10.25
CA ILE A 119 -18.14 -5.72 10.09
C ILE A 119 -19.61 -5.92 9.72
N LYS A 120 -19.90 -6.89 8.82
CA LYS A 120 -21.27 -7.15 8.36
C LYS A 120 -22.16 -7.80 9.43
N ASN A 121 -21.61 -8.71 10.24
CA ASN A 121 -22.40 -9.62 11.08
C ASN A 121 -22.39 -9.26 12.56
N SER A 122 -21.38 -8.53 13.07
CA SER A 122 -21.25 -8.23 14.49
C SER A 122 -22.08 -7.01 14.93
N GLY A 123 -22.45 -6.11 14.00
CA GLY A 123 -23.02 -4.81 14.33
C GLY A 123 -22.03 -3.85 14.99
N SER A 124 -20.76 -4.21 15.09
CA SER A 124 -19.67 -3.40 15.64
C SER A 124 -18.68 -3.01 14.55
N THR A 125 -17.97 -1.93 14.78
CA THR A 125 -16.88 -1.46 13.91
C THR A 125 -15.54 -1.72 14.57
N ILE A 126 -14.54 -2.00 13.77
CA ILE A 126 -13.13 -2.04 14.14
C ILE A 126 -12.35 -1.37 13.01
N GLU A 127 -11.38 -0.55 13.36
CA GLU A 127 -10.59 0.19 12.39
C GLU A 127 -9.83 -0.73 11.43
N ALA A 128 -9.74 -0.35 10.17
CA ALA A 128 -8.77 -0.93 9.25
C ALA A 128 -7.37 -0.38 9.57
N LEU A 129 -6.34 -1.22 9.48
CA LEU A 129 -4.96 -0.79 9.61
C LEU A 129 -4.31 -0.71 8.24
N LEU A 130 -3.74 0.43 7.91
CA LEU A 130 -2.99 0.64 6.68
C LEU A 130 -1.51 0.83 6.99
N ILE A 131 -0.69 -0.05 6.44
CA ILE A 131 0.77 0.01 6.57
C ILE A 131 1.34 0.51 5.24
N ILE A 132 1.94 1.67 5.27
CA ILE A 132 2.59 2.26 4.10
C ILE A 132 4.09 2.05 4.21
N ILE A 133 4.70 1.41 3.20
CA ILE A 133 6.15 1.24 3.11
C ILE A 133 6.65 2.02 1.89
N ASN A 134 7.17 3.21 2.12
CA ASN A 134 7.81 3.98 1.07
C ASN A 134 9.21 3.43 0.81
N ASN A 135 9.40 2.77 -0.34
CA ASN A 135 10.61 2.07 -0.75
C ASN A 135 10.85 0.74 0.01
N ILE A 136 10.05 -0.27 -0.33
CA ILE A 136 10.18 -1.62 0.26
C ILE A 136 11.54 -2.27 -0.03
N THR A 137 12.19 -1.92 -1.14
CA THR A 137 13.55 -2.39 -1.47
C THR A 137 14.54 -2.00 -0.38
N ALA A 138 14.59 -0.71 -0.07
CA ALA A 138 15.46 -0.20 1.00
C ALA A 138 15.08 -0.79 2.37
N PHE A 139 13.80 -1.02 2.64
CA PHE A 139 13.37 -1.69 3.86
C PHE A 139 13.91 -3.12 3.94
N THR A 140 13.74 -3.93 2.89
CA THR A 140 14.19 -5.34 2.89
C THR A 140 15.71 -5.49 2.90
N GLU A 141 16.44 -4.51 2.37
CA GLU A 141 17.92 -4.45 2.46
C GLU A 141 18.41 -4.09 3.86
N ALA A 142 17.73 -3.15 4.52
CA ALA A 142 18.12 -2.69 5.86
C ALA A 142 17.68 -3.65 6.98
N TYR A 143 16.59 -4.39 6.77
CA TYR A 143 15.95 -5.28 7.76
C TYR A 143 15.73 -6.68 7.19
N GLU A 144 16.81 -7.33 6.74
CA GLU A 144 16.74 -8.66 6.13
C GLU A 144 16.06 -9.68 7.05
N GLU A 145 16.32 -9.60 8.36
CA GLU A 145 15.73 -10.47 9.39
C GLU A 145 14.21 -10.31 9.55
N LEU A 146 13.62 -9.18 9.08
CA LEU A 146 12.18 -8.95 9.06
C LEU A 146 11.52 -9.34 7.73
N SER A 147 12.29 -9.69 6.69
CA SER A 147 11.76 -9.94 5.35
C SER A 147 10.76 -11.08 5.30
N ASP A 148 11.01 -12.19 5.99
CA ASP A 148 10.08 -13.32 6.05
C ASP A 148 8.82 -12.98 6.85
N LYS A 149 8.96 -12.20 7.91
CA LYS A 149 7.85 -11.70 8.71
C LYS A 149 6.97 -10.75 7.89
N LEU A 150 7.58 -9.85 7.13
CA LEU A 150 6.86 -8.95 6.23
C LEU A 150 6.11 -9.72 5.15
N ALA A 151 6.75 -10.73 4.54
CA ALA A 151 6.11 -11.58 3.53
C ALA A 151 4.89 -12.33 4.09
N TYR A 152 4.98 -12.84 5.30
CA TYR A 152 3.84 -13.45 6.00
C TYR A 152 2.72 -12.43 6.21
N LEU A 153 3.04 -11.24 6.74
CA LEU A 153 2.04 -10.20 6.99
C LEU A 153 1.34 -9.78 5.69
N ILE A 154 2.07 -9.47 4.63
CA ILE A 154 1.49 -9.05 3.35
C ILE A 154 0.55 -10.12 2.76
N ARG A 155 0.86 -11.41 2.94
CA ARG A 155 0.04 -12.51 2.44
C ARG A 155 -1.24 -12.73 3.25
N GLU A 156 -1.15 -12.65 4.58
CA GLU A 156 -2.22 -13.15 5.47
C GLU A 156 -3.14 -12.06 6.01
N CYS A 157 -2.64 -10.83 6.16
CA CYS A 157 -3.29 -9.87 7.04
C CYS A 157 -4.48 -9.12 6.43
N THR A 158 -4.67 -9.14 5.11
CA THR A 158 -5.87 -8.55 4.47
C THR A 158 -7.16 -9.19 5.03
N LYS A 159 -7.11 -10.49 5.34
CA LYS A 159 -8.18 -11.23 5.99
C LYS A 159 -8.57 -10.63 7.35
N TYR A 160 -7.65 -9.94 7.99
CA TYR A 160 -7.84 -9.37 9.33
C TYR A 160 -7.99 -7.83 9.30
N GLY A 161 -8.26 -7.25 8.12
CA GLY A 161 -8.43 -5.80 7.97
C GLY A 161 -7.14 -5.00 8.13
N ILE A 162 -5.99 -5.64 7.81
CA ILE A 162 -4.68 -4.98 7.79
C ILE A 162 -4.18 -5.02 6.34
N TYR A 163 -3.80 -3.88 5.81
CA TYR A 163 -3.48 -3.70 4.39
C TYR A 163 -2.13 -3.04 4.20
N PHE A 164 -1.49 -3.31 3.08
CA PHE A 164 -0.21 -2.72 2.72
C PHE A 164 -0.30 -1.89 1.45
N VAL A 165 0.33 -0.73 1.48
CA VAL A 165 0.67 0.07 0.29
C VAL A 165 2.17 0.23 0.23
N THR A 166 2.80 -0.12 -0.87
CA THR A 166 4.26 0.01 -0.98
C THR A 166 4.71 0.60 -2.30
N THR A 167 5.88 1.21 -2.29
CA THR A 167 6.56 1.68 -3.50
C THR A 167 7.82 0.87 -3.79
N VAL A 168 8.09 0.68 -5.08
CA VAL A 168 9.24 -0.07 -5.60
C VAL A 168 9.88 0.72 -6.74
N PRO A 169 11.21 0.81 -6.84
CA PRO A 169 11.86 1.57 -7.91
C PRO A 169 11.73 0.91 -9.30
N ASN A 170 11.73 -0.41 -9.37
CA ASN A 170 11.67 -1.22 -10.59
C ASN A 170 11.27 -2.67 -10.27
N ILE A 171 11.14 -3.52 -11.29
CA ILE A 171 10.71 -4.91 -11.12
C ILE A 171 11.65 -5.74 -10.22
N ASN A 172 12.95 -5.44 -10.22
CA ASN A 172 13.96 -6.17 -9.43
C ASN A 172 14.00 -5.72 -7.96
N GLY A 173 13.33 -4.63 -7.61
CA GLY A 173 13.33 -4.07 -6.27
C GLY A 173 12.46 -4.85 -5.26
N ILE A 174 11.78 -5.90 -5.70
CA ILE A 174 10.97 -6.77 -4.85
C ILE A 174 11.05 -8.22 -5.35
N ARG A 175 11.10 -9.18 -4.42
CA ARG A 175 11.06 -10.60 -4.78
C ARG A 175 9.72 -10.94 -5.44
N TYR A 176 9.72 -11.66 -6.55
CA TYR A 176 8.52 -12.03 -7.32
C TYR A 176 7.41 -12.64 -6.45
N LYS A 177 7.75 -13.62 -5.59
CA LYS A 177 6.80 -14.26 -4.66
C LYS A 177 6.14 -13.28 -3.69
N LEU A 178 6.81 -12.18 -3.35
CA LEU A 178 6.23 -11.15 -2.51
C LEU A 178 5.32 -10.22 -3.31
N ALA A 179 5.73 -9.86 -4.54
CA ALA A 179 4.95 -9.03 -5.44
C ALA A 179 3.59 -9.63 -5.80
N GLU A 180 3.49 -10.96 -5.93
CA GLU A 180 2.23 -11.68 -6.22
C GLU A 180 1.13 -11.47 -5.16
N ASN A 181 1.46 -11.02 -3.95
CA ASN A 181 0.49 -10.76 -2.89
C ASN A 181 -0.11 -9.34 -2.94
N PHE A 182 0.24 -8.58 -3.95
CA PHE A 182 -0.34 -7.27 -4.20
C PHE A 182 -1.38 -7.36 -5.32
N LYS A 183 -2.64 -7.18 -4.95
CA LYS A 183 -3.76 -7.28 -5.88
C LYS A 183 -3.80 -6.10 -6.85
N TYR A 184 -3.47 -4.91 -6.36
CA TYR A 184 -3.54 -3.68 -7.13
C TYR A 184 -2.15 -3.20 -7.49
N VAL A 185 -1.87 -3.16 -8.78
CA VAL A 185 -0.55 -2.85 -9.33
C VAL A 185 -0.63 -1.58 -10.16
N TYR A 186 0.12 -0.58 -9.74
CA TYR A 186 0.25 0.71 -10.43
C TYR A 186 1.70 0.89 -10.88
N SER A 187 1.90 1.39 -12.07
CA SER A 187 3.22 1.71 -12.57
C SER A 187 3.27 3.15 -13.05
N LEU A 188 4.05 3.97 -12.38
CA LEU A 188 4.48 5.27 -12.85
C LEU A 188 5.61 5.09 -13.88
N GLN A 189 6.33 6.13 -14.24
CA GLN A 189 7.44 6.03 -15.18
C GLN A 189 8.53 5.09 -14.70
N LEU A 190 8.95 4.18 -15.58
CA LEU A 190 10.09 3.28 -15.42
C LEU A 190 11.22 3.69 -16.36
N ASN A 191 12.44 3.24 -16.06
CA ASN A 191 13.60 3.51 -16.89
C ASN A 191 13.60 2.66 -18.16
N ASP A 192 13.09 1.43 -18.08
CA ASP A 192 12.99 0.49 -19.18
C ASP A 192 11.52 0.19 -19.51
N ASN A 193 11.15 0.42 -20.76
CA ASN A 193 9.79 0.19 -21.22
C ASN A 193 9.40 -1.29 -21.21
N SER A 194 10.36 -2.22 -21.27
CA SER A 194 10.09 -3.66 -21.19
C SER A 194 9.55 -4.09 -19.81
N GLU A 195 9.86 -3.32 -18.76
CA GLU A 195 9.37 -3.62 -17.42
C GLU A 195 7.85 -3.48 -17.29
N TYR A 196 7.19 -2.61 -18.07
CA TYR A 196 5.73 -2.46 -18.00
C TYR A 196 5.01 -3.77 -18.32
N VAL A 197 5.46 -4.47 -19.34
CA VAL A 197 4.89 -5.78 -19.74
C VAL A 197 5.15 -6.83 -18.66
N SER A 198 6.32 -6.80 -18.03
CA SER A 198 6.67 -7.74 -16.97
C SER A 198 5.88 -7.49 -15.68
N ILE A 199 5.54 -6.24 -15.38
CA ILE A 199 4.82 -5.84 -14.15
C ILE A 199 3.30 -5.97 -14.33
N LEU A 200 2.77 -5.50 -15.46
CA LEU A 200 1.31 -5.37 -15.68
C LEU A 200 0.76 -6.46 -16.61
N GLY A 201 1.62 -7.21 -17.27
CA GLY A 201 1.25 -8.13 -18.36
C GLY A 201 1.09 -7.38 -19.69
N GLN A 202 0.23 -7.88 -20.56
CA GLN A 202 0.03 -7.27 -21.87
C GLN A 202 -0.54 -5.85 -21.71
N THR A 203 0.17 -4.86 -22.28
CA THR A 203 -0.19 -3.43 -22.22
C THR A 203 -0.70 -2.88 -23.55
N ASP A 204 -0.84 -3.73 -24.57
CA ASP A 204 -1.22 -3.37 -25.95
C ASP A 204 -0.37 -2.23 -26.54
N GLY A 205 0.89 -2.14 -26.09
CA GLY A 205 1.84 -1.11 -26.50
C GLY A 205 1.65 0.25 -25.81
N VAL A 206 0.76 0.34 -24.83
CA VAL A 206 0.57 1.58 -24.06
C VAL A 206 1.76 1.76 -23.13
N ILE A 207 2.38 2.92 -23.22
CA ILE A 207 3.48 3.37 -22.37
C ILE A 207 3.09 4.77 -21.83
N PRO A 208 3.26 5.04 -20.54
CA PRO A 208 2.91 6.34 -19.98
C PRO A 208 3.81 7.44 -20.57
N ALA A 209 3.21 8.55 -20.92
CA ALA A 209 3.97 9.72 -21.37
C ALA A 209 4.95 10.18 -20.28
N LYS A 210 6.11 10.73 -20.67
CA LYS A 210 7.20 11.13 -19.76
C LYS A 210 6.89 12.39 -18.95
N TYR A 211 5.77 12.35 -18.22
CA TYR A 211 5.41 13.39 -17.25
C TYR A 211 5.40 12.80 -15.85
N LYS A 212 5.93 13.56 -14.88
CA LYS A 212 5.91 13.17 -13.48
C LYS A 212 4.46 12.93 -13.00
N GLY A 213 4.21 11.80 -12.36
CA GLY A 213 2.88 11.40 -11.90
C GLY A 213 2.01 10.70 -12.95
N ARG A 214 2.46 10.63 -14.22
CA ARG A 214 1.77 9.83 -15.23
C ARG A 214 2.11 8.34 -15.06
N GLY A 215 1.13 7.49 -15.20
CA GLY A 215 1.32 6.05 -15.02
C GLY A 215 0.28 5.23 -15.78
N ILE A 216 0.41 3.93 -15.69
CA ILE A 216 -0.54 2.94 -16.17
C ILE A 216 -0.86 1.96 -15.04
N PHE A 217 -2.03 1.37 -15.07
CA PHE A 217 -2.44 0.35 -14.11
C PHE A 217 -3.27 -0.72 -14.81
N LYS A 218 -3.34 -1.88 -14.18
CA LYS A 218 -4.20 -2.96 -14.65
C LYS A 218 -5.52 -2.90 -13.89
N VAL A 219 -6.61 -2.91 -14.63
CA VAL A 219 -7.98 -3.04 -14.13
C VAL A 219 -8.32 -4.50 -13.89
#